data_dc66e67f0ba0004b0612e62f38fec4d5
#
_entry.id   dc66e67f0ba0004b0612e62f38fec4d5
#
_cell.length_a   1.000
_cell.length_b   1.000
_cell.length_c   1.000
_cell.angle_alpha   90.00
_cell.angle_beta   90.00
_cell.angle_gamma   90.00
#
_symmetry.space_group_name_H-M   'P 1'
#
loop_
_entity.id
_entity.type
_entity.pdbx_description
1 polymer ?
#
loop_
_entity_poly.entity_id
_entity_poly.type
_entity_poly.pdbx_seq_one_letter_code
_entity_poly.pdbx_strand_id
1 'polypeptide(L)'
;MRLLALLAALLLIPTAASAKPIPVKVVIVNLFEIGADEGDAPGEFQLWKTRRHLDTRIPFPQGYHDLFYNPKTQVLGMVTGMGNIKSATATLALGLDPRFDLTHAYWLVAGIAGIDPEAASVGSAAWAHYLVDGDMAHEIDPREIPADWKYGYFALHGKGPQDPTPLKPENGEMFELNPALQDWAFNLTKDVKLTDDPTVAQMRAAYTTFPAAQTPPRVIKGDQLAAMTYWHGEKMTQWARDWTAFWTGGKGQFVTSAMEETGIAQSLTYLTKAHRADISRLMVLRAGSNFTMPPPGVTAAQNVLRENQGYTGMNVALESLYQTGSVVIDELLAHWPRYAAKTPQ
;
A
#
# COMPACT_ATOMS: atom_id res chain seq x y z
N MET A 1 24.71 71.31 -25.49
CA MET A 1 24.46 70.50 -24.27
C MET A 1 23.00 70.01 -24.32
N ARG A 2 22.82 68.74 -24.64
CA ARG A 2 21.47 68.12 -24.62
C ARG A 2 21.48 67.11 -23.48
N LEU A 3 20.68 67.34 -22.43
CA LEU A 3 20.40 66.40 -21.35
C LEU A 3 19.49 65.31 -21.88
N LEU A 4 19.98 64.05 -21.86
CA LEU A 4 19.12 62.88 -21.98
C LEU A 4 18.58 62.53 -20.58
N ALA A 5 17.27 62.64 -20.41
CA ALA A 5 16.55 62.13 -19.25
C ALA A 5 16.24 60.64 -19.48
N LEU A 6 16.91 59.75 -18.75
CA LEU A 6 16.54 58.33 -18.70
C LEU A 6 15.31 58.17 -17.79
N LEU A 7 14.16 57.81 -18.39
CA LEU A 7 12.99 57.34 -17.64
C LEU A 7 13.19 55.87 -17.28
N ALA A 8 13.46 55.56 -16.03
CA ALA A 8 13.42 54.20 -15.51
C ALA A 8 11.97 53.79 -15.27
N ALA A 9 11.40 53.02 -16.19
CA ALA A 9 10.11 52.36 -15.97
C ALA A 9 10.28 51.20 -15.00
N LEU A 10 9.88 51.38 -13.74
CA LEU A 10 9.72 50.29 -12.79
C LEU A 10 8.56 49.39 -13.27
N LEU A 11 8.88 48.24 -13.85
CA LEU A 11 7.95 47.15 -14.10
C LEU A 11 7.50 46.59 -12.74
N LEU A 12 6.37 47.04 -12.23
CA LEU A 12 5.64 46.36 -11.17
C LEU A 12 5.16 45.02 -11.72
N ILE A 13 5.94 43.94 -11.49
CA ILE A 13 5.49 42.57 -11.70
C ILE A 13 4.43 42.32 -10.61
N PRO A 14 3.16 42.08 -10.97
CA PRO A 14 2.15 41.73 -9.98
C PRO A 14 2.61 40.39 -9.38
N THR A 15 2.97 40.37 -8.09
CA THR A 15 3.09 39.16 -7.32
C THR A 15 1.70 38.54 -7.26
N ALA A 16 1.44 37.56 -8.11
CA ALA A 16 0.24 36.73 -7.98
C ALA A 16 0.19 36.24 -6.55
N ALA A 17 -0.80 36.68 -5.77
CA ALA A 17 -1.02 36.15 -4.43
C ALA A 17 -1.18 34.63 -4.56
N SER A 18 -0.20 33.86 -4.06
CA SER A 18 -0.29 32.42 -4.05
C SER A 18 -1.55 32.01 -3.30
N ALA A 19 -2.44 31.31 -3.98
CA ALA A 19 -3.64 30.79 -3.33
C ALA A 19 -3.21 29.92 -2.13
N LYS A 20 -3.96 30.04 -1.02
CA LYS A 20 -3.67 29.21 0.16
C LYS A 20 -3.77 27.73 -0.21
N PRO A 21 -2.79 26.90 0.16
CA PRO A 21 -2.83 25.47 -0.14
C PRO A 21 -4.09 24.80 0.41
N ILE A 22 -4.59 23.82 -0.33
CA ILE A 22 -5.72 22.99 0.06
C ILE A 22 -5.28 22.13 1.26
N PRO A 23 -5.93 22.26 2.42
CA PRO A 23 -5.57 21.47 3.58
C PRO A 23 -6.03 20.01 3.40
N VAL A 24 -5.15 19.06 3.71
CA VAL A 24 -5.44 17.62 3.63
C VAL A 24 -5.15 16.97 4.99
N LYS A 25 -6.15 16.25 5.52
CA LYS A 25 -6.01 15.49 6.76
C LYS A 25 -5.62 14.04 6.50
N VAL A 26 -6.25 13.43 5.50
CA VAL A 26 -6.00 12.03 5.13
C VAL A 26 -5.88 11.95 3.61
N VAL A 27 -4.84 11.29 3.14
CA VAL A 27 -4.70 10.83 1.76
C VAL A 27 -5.03 9.34 1.74
N ILE A 28 -6.08 8.95 1.01
CA ILE A 28 -6.37 7.55 0.71
C ILE A 28 -5.64 7.22 -0.59
N VAL A 29 -4.75 6.24 -0.52
CA VAL A 29 -3.92 5.81 -1.64
C VAL A 29 -4.42 4.45 -2.10
N ASN A 30 -5.02 4.41 -3.28
CA ASN A 30 -5.40 3.20 -3.99
C ASN A 30 -4.51 3.00 -5.22
N LEU A 31 -4.43 1.79 -5.73
CA LEU A 31 -3.42 1.44 -6.72
C LEU A 31 -4.01 1.25 -8.11
N PHE A 32 -5.29 0.91 -8.21
CA PHE A 32 -6.01 0.81 -9.47
C PHE A 32 -7.50 1.09 -9.32
N GLU A 33 -8.13 1.41 -10.43
CA GLU A 33 -9.58 1.40 -10.60
C GLU A 33 -9.94 0.65 -11.89
N ILE A 34 -11.13 0.08 -11.96
CA ILE A 34 -11.64 -0.65 -13.11
C ILE A 34 -12.69 0.22 -13.81
N GLY A 35 -12.43 0.59 -15.08
CA GLY A 35 -13.38 1.38 -15.85
C GLY A 35 -13.56 2.79 -15.32
N ALA A 36 -14.77 3.15 -14.90
CA ALA A 36 -15.10 4.46 -14.35
C ALA A 36 -14.87 4.54 -12.84
N ASP A 37 -14.76 5.75 -12.30
CA ASP A 37 -14.58 5.96 -10.85
C ASP A 37 -15.84 5.66 -10.04
N GLU A 38 -16.96 5.37 -10.68
CA GLU A 38 -18.24 4.99 -10.07
C GLU A 38 -19.21 4.41 -11.10
N GLY A 39 -20.12 3.57 -10.65
CA GLY A 39 -21.27 3.09 -11.45
C GLY A 39 -21.04 1.82 -12.25
N ASP A 40 -19.86 1.22 -12.17
CA ASP A 40 -19.53 -0.07 -12.78
C ASP A 40 -18.91 -1.04 -11.78
N ALA A 41 -18.16 -2.05 -12.24
CA ALA A 41 -17.47 -2.99 -11.37
C ALA A 41 -16.34 -2.29 -10.61
N PRO A 42 -16.31 -2.32 -9.25
CA PRO A 42 -15.34 -1.55 -8.50
C PRO A 42 -13.92 -2.13 -8.59
N GLY A 43 -12.94 -1.24 -8.78
CA GLY A 43 -11.57 -1.44 -8.35
C GLY A 43 -11.37 -0.99 -6.90
N GLU A 44 -10.16 -0.61 -6.54
CA GLU A 44 -9.86 -0.22 -5.15
C GLU A 44 -10.45 1.13 -4.76
N PHE A 45 -10.64 2.05 -5.70
CA PHE A 45 -10.96 3.45 -5.43
C PHE A 45 -12.47 3.71 -5.30
N GLN A 46 -13.30 3.04 -6.09
CA GLN A 46 -14.72 3.38 -6.23
C GLN A 46 -15.48 3.43 -4.90
N LEU A 47 -15.26 2.47 -3.97
CA LEU A 47 -15.93 2.46 -2.67
C LEU A 47 -15.52 3.67 -1.81
N TRP A 48 -14.26 4.07 -1.85
CA TRP A 48 -13.77 5.24 -1.14
C TRP A 48 -14.35 6.52 -1.72
N LYS A 49 -14.32 6.67 -3.04
CA LYS A 49 -14.87 7.85 -3.72
C LYS A 49 -16.34 8.05 -3.38
N THR A 50 -17.15 7.01 -3.56
CA THR A 50 -18.61 7.11 -3.39
C THR A 50 -19.00 7.28 -1.92
N ARG A 51 -18.49 6.44 -1.03
CA ARG A 51 -18.92 6.42 0.38
C ARG A 51 -18.29 7.50 1.24
N ARG A 52 -17.15 8.09 0.84
CA ARG A 52 -16.50 9.23 1.49
C ARG A 52 -16.84 10.56 0.84
N HIS A 53 -17.70 10.55 -0.19
CA HIS A 53 -18.11 11.75 -0.93
C HIS A 53 -16.91 12.57 -1.40
N LEU A 54 -15.97 11.88 -2.09
CA LEU A 54 -14.83 12.54 -2.72
C LEU A 54 -15.28 13.12 -4.06
N ASP A 55 -16.14 14.15 -4.02
CA ASP A 55 -16.88 14.61 -5.19
C ASP A 55 -16.15 15.72 -5.97
N THR A 56 -15.16 16.37 -5.35
CA THR A 56 -14.38 17.43 -6.00
C THR A 56 -13.22 16.86 -6.78
N ARG A 57 -13.37 16.74 -8.09
CA ARG A 57 -12.29 16.32 -9.00
C ARG A 57 -11.25 17.42 -9.14
N ILE A 58 -9.99 17.10 -8.95
CA ILE A 58 -8.84 18.00 -9.11
C ILE A 58 -7.93 17.42 -10.20
N PRO A 59 -7.75 18.11 -11.35
CA PRO A 59 -6.87 17.65 -12.41
C PRO A 59 -5.44 17.43 -11.90
N PHE A 60 -4.87 16.25 -12.22
CA PHE A 60 -3.53 15.85 -11.78
C PHE A 60 -2.73 15.24 -12.94
N PRO A 61 -2.39 16.03 -13.97
CA PRO A 61 -1.71 15.55 -15.18
C PRO A 61 -0.29 15.01 -14.94
N GLN A 62 0.32 15.31 -13.79
CA GLN A 62 1.62 14.79 -13.38
C GLN A 62 1.54 13.42 -12.67
N GLY A 63 0.34 12.89 -12.43
CA GLY A 63 0.09 11.60 -11.82
C GLY A 63 -0.59 10.62 -12.80
N TYR A 64 -0.93 9.45 -12.29
CA TYR A 64 -1.58 8.38 -13.06
C TYR A 64 -3.07 8.67 -13.30
N HIS A 65 -3.73 9.34 -12.34
CA HIS A 65 -5.17 9.57 -12.30
C HIS A 65 -5.44 10.94 -11.66
N ASP A 66 -6.58 11.56 -11.97
CA ASP A 66 -6.99 12.78 -11.27
C ASP A 66 -7.27 12.51 -9.81
N LEU A 67 -7.13 13.55 -8.99
CA LEU A 67 -7.39 13.48 -7.55
C LEU A 67 -8.87 13.79 -7.29
N PHE A 68 -9.39 13.22 -6.20
CA PHE A 68 -10.74 13.49 -5.73
C PHE A 68 -10.73 13.89 -4.26
N TYR A 69 -11.45 14.96 -3.93
CA TYR A 69 -11.36 15.61 -2.63
C TYR A 69 -12.72 15.88 -2.02
N ASN A 70 -12.81 15.72 -0.71
CA ASN A 70 -13.95 16.18 0.08
C ASN A 70 -13.55 17.41 0.90
N PRO A 71 -14.01 18.64 0.56
CA PRO A 71 -13.61 19.87 1.25
C PRO A 71 -14.12 19.97 2.68
N LYS A 72 -15.18 19.24 3.05
CA LYS A 72 -15.73 19.25 4.41
C LYS A 72 -14.88 18.42 5.37
N THR A 73 -14.47 17.23 4.94
CA THR A 73 -13.67 16.30 5.75
C THR A 73 -12.17 16.48 5.53
N GLN A 74 -11.75 17.14 4.45
CA GLN A 74 -10.37 17.34 4.03
C GLN A 74 -9.66 15.98 3.74
N VAL A 75 -10.42 15.03 3.20
CA VAL A 75 -9.92 13.73 2.72
C VAL A 75 -9.67 13.83 1.24
N LEU A 76 -8.49 13.39 0.82
CA LEU A 76 -8.04 13.32 -0.57
C LEU A 76 -7.89 11.85 -0.98
N GLY A 77 -8.47 11.48 -2.11
CA GLY A 77 -8.29 10.19 -2.75
C GLY A 77 -7.37 10.30 -3.96
N MET A 78 -6.46 9.35 -4.11
CA MET A 78 -5.61 9.20 -5.27
C MET A 78 -5.53 7.75 -5.74
N VAL A 79 -5.38 7.56 -7.04
CA VAL A 79 -5.03 6.28 -7.66
C VAL A 79 -3.64 6.41 -8.27
N THR A 80 -2.71 5.58 -7.83
CA THR A 80 -1.30 5.71 -8.23
C THR A 80 -0.95 4.98 -9.53
N GLY A 81 -1.75 3.99 -9.91
CA GLY A 81 -1.37 2.96 -10.87
C GLY A 81 -0.55 1.84 -10.20
N MET A 82 -0.66 0.63 -10.74
CA MET A 82 0.00 -0.57 -10.20
C MET A 82 1.53 -0.53 -10.35
N GLY A 83 2.21 -1.05 -9.35
CA GLY A 83 3.64 -1.27 -9.29
C GLY A 83 4.44 -0.12 -8.69
N ASN A 84 5.61 -0.43 -8.13
CA ASN A 84 6.48 0.50 -7.41
C ASN A 84 6.83 1.76 -8.22
N ILE A 85 7.06 1.64 -9.54
CA ILE A 85 7.42 2.80 -10.36
C ILE A 85 6.31 3.84 -10.40
N LYS A 86 5.07 3.41 -10.69
CA LYS A 86 3.93 4.33 -10.78
C LYS A 86 3.55 4.89 -9.42
N SER A 87 3.51 4.03 -8.40
CA SER A 87 3.14 4.44 -7.06
C SER A 87 4.16 5.43 -6.45
N ALA A 88 5.45 5.19 -6.66
CA ALA A 88 6.49 6.12 -6.22
C ALA A 88 6.38 7.48 -6.93
N THR A 89 6.27 7.48 -8.26
CA THR A 89 6.23 8.73 -9.03
C THR A 89 4.97 9.53 -8.75
N ALA A 90 3.80 8.90 -8.65
CA ALA A 90 2.54 9.58 -8.34
C ALA A 90 2.53 10.14 -6.91
N THR A 91 3.04 9.37 -5.93
CA THR A 91 3.16 9.84 -4.54
C THR A 91 4.11 11.02 -4.41
N LEU A 92 5.27 10.95 -5.08
CA LEU A 92 6.24 12.05 -5.08
C LEU A 92 5.66 13.30 -5.77
N ALA A 93 4.98 13.13 -6.91
CA ALA A 93 4.35 14.23 -7.63
C ALA A 93 3.28 14.92 -6.78
N LEU A 94 2.44 14.18 -6.07
CA LEU A 94 1.46 14.74 -5.14
C LEU A 94 2.14 15.48 -3.99
N GLY A 95 3.15 14.87 -3.38
CA GLY A 95 3.84 15.47 -2.23
C GLY A 95 4.57 16.77 -2.56
N LEU A 96 5.04 16.93 -3.79
CA LEU A 96 5.71 18.14 -4.27
C LEU A 96 4.74 19.19 -4.82
N ASP A 97 3.48 18.86 -5.05
CA ASP A 97 2.48 19.77 -5.60
C ASP A 97 2.17 20.90 -4.60
N PRO A 98 2.47 22.17 -4.96
CA PRO A 98 2.27 23.30 -4.06
C PRO A 98 0.80 23.62 -3.78
N ARG A 99 -0.13 23.02 -4.53
CA ARG A 99 -1.57 23.21 -4.31
C ARG A 99 -2.05 22.61 -2.99
N PHE A 100 -1.29 21.68 -2.37
CA PHE A 100 -1.71 20.93 -1.20
C PHE A 100 -0.82 21.18 0.01
N ASP A 101 -1.43 21.22 1.19
CA ASP A 101 -0.73 21.12 2.48
C ASP A 101 -0.88 19.67 3.00
N LEU A 102 0.21 18.93 2.93
CA LEU A 102 0.29 17.52 3.30
C LEU A 102 1.18 17.29 4.53
N THR A 103 1.68 18.35 5.17
CA THR A 103 2.68 18.28 6.24
C THR A 103 2.24 17.45 7.45
N HIS A 104 0.94 17.46 7.75
CA HIS A 104 0.34 16.70 8.85
C HIS A 104 -0.61 15.60 8.39
N ALA A 105 -0.73 15.39 7.07
CA ALA A 105 -1.64 14.40 6.52
C ALA A 105 -1.24 12.97 6.92
N TYR A 106 -2.24 12.16 7.26
CA TYR A 106 -2.08 10.71 7.34
C TYR A 106 -2.22 10.12 5.93
N TRP A 107 -1.39 9.14 5.63
CA TRP A 107 -1.43 8.42 4.36
C TRP A 107 -1.91 7.00 4.64
N LEU A 108 -3.07 6.65 4.09
CA LEU A 108 -3.63 5.30 4.17
C LEU A 108 -3.53 4.63 2.81
N VAL A 109 -2.56 3.73 2.66
CA VAL A 109 -2.54 2.81 1.53
C VAL A 109 -3.58 1.73 1.80
N ALA A 110 -4.57 1.62 0.91
CA ALA A 110 -5.67 0.67 1.04
C ALA A 110 -5.85 -0.08 -0.27
N GLY A 111 -5.32 -1.29 -0.36
CA GLY A 111 -5.32 -2.09 -1.57
C GLY A 111 -5.48 -3.59 -1.33
N ILE A 112 -5.90 -4.31 -2.38
CA ILE A 112 -5.98 -5.76 -2.33
C ILE A 112 -4.58 -6.40 -2.40
N ALA A 113 -4.46 -7.65 -1.97
CA ALA A 113 -3.20 -8.39 -1.97
C ALA A 113 -3.42 -9.90 -2.08
N GLY A 114 -2.38 -10.63 -2.45
CA GLY A 114 -2.29 -12.05 -2.14
C GLY A 114 -2.07 -12.23 -0.64
N ILE A 115 -2.78 -13.17 0.00
CA ILE A 115 -2.63 -13.46 1.44
C ILE A 115 -2.04 -14.85 1.65
N ASP A 116 -1.14 -14.96 2.64
CA ASP A 116 -0.57 -16.24 3.04
C ASP A 116 -1.64 -17.12 3.71
N PRO A 117 -1.94 -18.33 3.19
CA PRO A 117 -2.93 -19.21 3.81
C PRO A 117 -2.56 -19.70 5.21
N GLU A 118 -1.28 -19.64 5.62
CA GLU A 118 -0.89 -19.92 7.01
C GLU A 118 -1.25 -18.77 7.98
N ALA A 119 -1.42 -17.55 7.47
CA ALA A 119 -1.69 -16.37 8.30
C ALA A 119 -3.20 -16.11 8.48
N ALA A 120 -3.96 -16.12 7.38
CA ALA A 120 -5.39 -15.80 7.43
C ALA A 120 -6.13 -16.25 6.15
N SER A 121 -7.45 -16.07 6.15
CA SER A 121 -8.29 -16.31 4.99
C SER A 121 -8.35 -15.10 4.05
N VAL A 122 -8.71 -15.35 2.79
CA VAL A 122 -9.15 -14.33 1.84
C VAL A 122 -10.29 -13.51 2.45
N GLY A 123 -10.28 -12.20 2.18
CA GLY A 123 -11.16 -11.22 2.81
C GLY A 123 -10.62 -10.65 4.13
N SER A 124 -9.62 -11.27 4.75
CA SER A 124 -8.98 -10.69 5.95
C SER A 124 -8.17 -9.46 5.59
N ALA A 125 -8.18 -8.46 6.49
CA ALA A 125 -7.47 -7.21 6.34
C ALA A 125 -6.28 -7.14 7.31
N ALA A 126 -5.09 -6.81 6.81
CA ALA A 126 -3.84 -6.80 7.56
C ALA A 126 -3.24 -5.39 7.65
N TRP A 127 -2.92 -4.95 8.87
CA TRP A 127 -2.11 -3.75 9.13
C TRP A 127 -0.63 -4.11 9.14
N ALA A 128 0.15 -3.51 8.25
CA ALA A 128 1.57 -3.76 8.14
C ALA A 128 2.41 -2.91 9.11
N HIS A 129 3.49 -3.51 9.62
CA HIS A 129 4.57 -2.83 10.34
C HIS A 129 5.82 -2.73 9.47
N TYR A 130 6.18 -3.84 8.82
CA TYR A 130 7.29 -3.87 7.87
C TYR A 130 6.79 -3.95 6.43
N LEU A 131 7.44 -3.17 5.56
CA LEU A 131 7.29 -3.26 4.12
C LEU A 131 8.61 -3.74 3.55
N VAL A 132 8.61 -4.90 2.93
CA VAL A 132 9.83 -5.54 2.43
C VAL A 132 9.81 -5.54 0.91
N ASP A 133 10.89 -5.08 0.29
CA ASP A 133 11.05 -5.08 -1.17
C ASP A 133 11.42 -6.49 -1.64
N GLY A 134 10.69 -6.99 -2.63
CA GLY A 134 10.92 -8.30 -3.22
C GLY A 134 11.68 -8.26 -4.56
N ASP A 135 12.00 -7.06 -5.07
CA ASP A 135 12.64 -6.90 -6.37
C ASP A 135 14.15 -6.64 -6.26
N MET A 136 14.63 -6.07 -5.15
CA MET A 136 16.05 -5.80 -4.94
C MET A 136 16.80 -7.06 -4.50
N ALA A 137 17.00 -7.97 -5.44
CA ALA A 137 17.59 -9.29 -5.19
C ALA A 137 18.45 -9.74 -6.37
N HIS A 138 19.31 -10.72 -6.13
CA HIS A 138 19.80 -11.58 -7.19
C HIS A 138 18.74 -12.64 -7.51
N GLU A 139 18.52 -12.88 -8.80
CA GLU A 139 17.67 -13.94 -9.29
C GLU A 139 18.48 -14.85 -10.22
N ILE A 140 18.47 -16.17 -9.96
CA ILE A 140 19.05 -17.19 -10.80
C ILE A 140 17.92 -18.16 -11.16
N ASP A 141 17.87 -18.57 -12.45
CA ASP A 141 16.90 -19.56 -12.92
C ASP A 141 16.96 -20.83 -12.05
N PRO A 142 15.83 -21.34 -11.56
CA PRO A 142 15.81 -22.53 -10.70
C PRO A 142 16.46 -23.76 -11.30
N ARG A 143 16.66 -23.82 -12.62
CA ARG A 143 17.36 -24.91 -13.32
C ARG A 143 18.89 -24.79 -13.26
N GLU A 144 19.43 -23.62 -12.85
CA GLU A 144 20.85 -23.31 -12.81
C GLU A 144 21.40 -23.14 -11.38
N ILE A 145 20.53 -23.25 -10.36
CA ILE A 145 20.95 -23.13 -8.95
C ILE A 145 21.62 -24.39 -8.44
N PRO A 146 22.51 -24.34 -7.43
CA PRO A 146 23.01 -25.49 -6.71
C PRO A 146 21.89 -26.37 -6.13
N ALA A 147 22.08 -27.68 -6.10
CA ALA A 147 21.06 -28.64 -5.67
C ALA A 147 20.59 -28.46 -4.21
N ASP A 148 21.41 -27.85 -3.37
CA ASP A 148 21.12 -27.54 -1.97
C ASP A 148 20.39 -26.22 -1.77
N TRP A 149 20.22 -25.39 -2.81
CA TRP A 149 19.46 -24.15 -2.72
C TRP A 149 17.96 -24.40 -2.86
N LYS A 150 17.16 -23.77 -2.01
CA LYS A 150 15.69 -23.90 -2.03
C LYS A 150 15.06 -23.17 -3.23
N TYR A 151 15.66 -22.03 -3.61
CA TYR A 151 15.21 -21.13 -4.70
C TYR A 151 16.39 -20.28 -5.18
N GLY A 152 16.21 -19.57 -6.30
CA GLY A 152 17.25 -18.77 -6.92
C GLY A 152 17.31 -17.31 -6.47
N TYR A 153 16.51 -16.90 -5.46
CA TYR A 153 16.47 -15.51 -4.96
C TYR A 153 17.33 -15.36 -3.71
N PHE A 154 18.18 -14.31 -3.68
CA PHE A 154 18.95 -13.96 -2.48
C PHE A 154 19.36 -12.49 -2.49
N ALA A 155 19.65 -11.94 -1.32
CA ALA A 155 19.96 -10.52 -1.11
C ALA A 155 21.19 -10.07 -1.89
N LEU A 156 21.18 -8.83 -2.37
CA LEU A 156 22.39 -8.16 -2.87
C LEU A 156 23.45 -8.21 -1.78
N HIS A 157 24.68 -8.55 -2.14
CA HIS A 157 25.80 -8.79 -1.21
C HIS A 157 25.68 -10.04 -0.32
N GLY A 158 24.60 -10.80 -0.39
CA GLY A 158 24.48 -12.12 0.22
C GLY A 158 25.24 -13.20 -0.55
N LYS A 159 25.47 -14.34 0.09
CA LYS A 159 26.20 -15.48 -0.50
C LYS A 159 25.28 -16.58 -1.02
N GLY A 160 23.95 -16.40 -0.88
CA GLY A 160 22.94 -17.36 -1.30
C GLY A 160 21.67 -17.25 -0.45
N PRO A 161 20.61 -18.00 -0.82
CA PRO A 161 19.29 -17.87 -0.18
C PRO A 161 19.24 -18.34 1.27
N GLN A 162 20.28 -18.99 1.76
CA GLN A 162 20.36 -19.52 3.13
C GLN A 162 21.48 -18.86 3.93
N ASP A 163 22.07 -17.76 3.41
CA ASP A 163 23.10 -17.02 4.13
C ASP A 163 22.49 -16.36 5.38
N PRO A 164 22.86 -16.77 6.60
CA PRO A 164 22.31 -16.21 7.82
C PRO A 164 22.91 -14.84 8.17
N THR A 165 23.85 -14.33 7.36
CA THR A 165 24.55 -13.06 7.66
C THR A 165 23.57 -11.90 7.60
N PRO A 166 23.30 -11.19 8.71
CA PRO A 166 22.41 -10.04 8.70
C PRO A 166 22.96 -8.94 7.80
N LEU A 167 22.14 -8.46 6.89
CA LEU A 167 22.41 -7.25 6.10
C LEU A 167 21.57 -6.08 6.61
N LYS A 168 22.06 -4.87 6.41
CA LYS A 168 21.32 -3.66 6.74
C LYS A 168 20.52 -3.23 5.52
N PRO A 169 19.24 -2.87 5.66
CA PRO A 169 18.41 -2.38 4.56
C PRO A 169 18.71 -0.92 4.24
N GLU A 170 19.84 -0.65 3.57
CA GLU A 170 20.34 0.72 3.33
C GLU A 170 19.80 1.34 2.03
N ASN A 171 19.24 0.53 1.11
CA ASN A 171 18.82 0.99 -0.22
C ASN A 171 17.28 0.91 -0.43
N GLY A 172 16.49 0.68 0.63
CA GLY A 172 15.05 0.54 0.54
C GLY A 172 14.57 -0.91 0.46
N GLU A 173 15.41 -1.88 0.83
CA GLU A 173 15.05 -3.28 0.92
C GLU A 173 13.97 -3.54 1.98
N MET A 174 13.87 -2.66 2.99
CA MET A 174 12.85 -2.74 4.03
C MET A 174 12.57 -1.36 4.61
N PHE A 175 11.31 -1.09 4.93
CA PHE A 175 10.84 0.08 5.69
C PHE A 175 10.14 -0.40 6.96
N GLU A 176 10.56 0.13 8.10
CA GLU A 176 9.86 -0.04 9.37
C GLU A 176 8.91 1.13 9.57
N LEU A 177 7.62 0.87 9.59
CA LEU A 177 6.58 1.86 9.84
C LEU A 177 6.46 2.15 11.35
N ASN A 178 5.71 3.18 11.69
CA ASN A 178 5.45 3.53 13.09
C ASN A 178 4.66 2.42 13.81
N PRO A 179 5.27 1.65 14.72
CA PRO A 179 4.61 0.51 15.38
C PRO A 179 3.44 0.94 16.27
N ALA A 180 3.55 2.11 16.91
CA ALA A 180 2.47 2.62 17.75
C ALA A 180 1.24 2.99 16.91
N LEU A 181 1.45 3.52 15.69
CA LEU A 181 0.36 3.82 14.76
C LEU A 181 -0.31 2.55 14.24
N GLN A 182 0.48 1.50 13.94
CA GLN A 182 -0.06 0.18 13.58
C GLN A 182 -0.89 -0.42 14.73
N ASP A 183 -0.34 -0.40 15.95
CA ASP A 183 -1.01 -0.92 17.14
C ASP A 183 -2.32 -0.19 17.42
N TRP A 184 -2.32 1.12 17.28
CA TRP A 184 -3.51 1.93 17.44
C TRP A 184 -4.57 1.59 16.38
N ALA A 185 -4.20 1.53 15.10
CA ALA A 185 -5.12 1.18 14.01
C ALA A 185 -5.70 -0.24 14.20
N PHE A 186 -4.86 -1.21 14.55
CA PHE A 186 -5.30 -2.57 14.83
C PHE A 186 -6.26 -2.62 16.02
N ASN A 187 -5.95 -1.96 17.14
CA ASN A 187 -6.80 -1.97 18.33
C ASN A 187 -8.18 -1.35 18.09
N LEU A 188 -8.27 -0.34 17.24
CA LEU A 188 -9.55 0.24 16.81
C LEU A 188 -10.37 -0.71 15.93
N THR A 189 -9.72 -1.61 15.21
CA THR A 189 -10.37 -2.32 14.11
C THR A 189 -10.43 -3.84 14.28
N LYS A 190 -9.71 -4.42 15.25
CA LYS A 190 -9.61 -5.89 15.44
C LYS A 190 -10.94 -6.61 15.62
N ASP A 191 -11.96 -5.91 16.11
CA ASP A 191 -13.30 -6.46 16.36
C ASP A 191 -14.32 -6.10 15.26
N VAL A 192 -13.89 -5.42 14.18
CA VAL A 192 -14.73 -5.11 13.05
C VAL A 192 -15.18 -6.41 12.38
N LYS A 193 -16.51 -6.53 12.17
CA LYS A 193 -17.08 -7.67 11.47
C LYS A 193 -16.93 -7.45 9.98
N LEU A 194 -16.03 -8.20 9.36
CA LEU A 194 -15.77 -8.14 7.94
C LEU A 194 -16.84 -8.93 7.15
N THR A 195 -17.13 -8.46 5.97
CA THR A 195 -18.03 -9.17 5.04
C THR A 195 -17.42 -10.51 4.66
N ASP A 196 -18.24 -11.57 4.71
CA ASP A 196 -17.89 -12.88 4.19
C ASP A 196 -18.90 -13.27 3.08
N ASP A 197 -18.41 -14.01 2.11
CA ASP A 197 -19.19 -14.44 0.95
C ASP A 197 -19.18 -15.96 0.84
N PRO A 198 -20.33 -16.61 0.55
CA PRO A 198 -20.40 -18.07 0.39
C PRO A 198 -19.44 -18.64 -0.66
N THR A 199 -19.19 -17.91 -1.76
CA THR A 199 -18.26 -18.33 -2.81
C THR A 199 -16.82 -18.33 -2.30
N VAL A 200 -16.45 -17.28 -1.54
CA VAL A 200 -15.15 -17.21 -0.87
C VAL A 200 -15.03 -18.28 0.21
N ALA A 201 -16.08 -18.53 0.98
CA ALA A 201 -16.12 -19.61 1.95
C ALA A 201 -15.89 -20.99 1.31
N GLN A 202 -16.51 -21.24 0.16
CA GLN A 202 -16.29 -22.47 -0.62
C GLN A 202 -14.85 -22.57 -1.15
N MET A 203 -14.28 -21.46 -1.67
CA MET A 203 -12.90 -21.42 -2.16
C MET A 203 -11.92 -21.75 -1.04
N ARG A 204 -12.02 -21.09 0.12
CA ARG A 204 -11.10 -21.32 1.24
C ARG A 204 -11.21 -22.72 1.85
N ALA A 205 -12.35 -23.39 1.75
CA ALA A 205 -12.55 -24.75 2.21
C ALA A 205 -11.62 -25.75 1.49
N ALA A 206 -11.14 -25.43 0.29
CA ALA A 206 -10.14 -26.24 -0.43
C ALA A 206 -8.75 -26.23 0.22
N TYR A 207 -8.47 -25.28 1.09
CA TYR A 207 -7.16 -25.13 1.78
C TYR A 207 -7.08 -26.00 3.04
N THR A 208 -7.34 -27.29 2.91
CA THR A 208 -7.54 -28.24 4.00
C THR A 208 -6.36 -28.40 4.96
N THR A 209 -5.15 -28.09 4.52
CA THR A 209 -3.92 -28.16 5.32
C THR A 209 -3.59 -26.83 6.04
N PHE A 210 -4.40 -25.79 5.83
CA PHE A 210 -4.17 -24.46 6.35
C PHE A 210 -5.35 -23.99 7.24
N PRO A 211 -5.34 -24.28 8.54
CA PRO A 211 -6.46 -23.93 9.43
C PRO A 211 -6.80 -22.43 9.43
N ALA A 212 -5.78 -21.55 9.35
CA ALA A 212 -5.99 -20.13 9.31
C ALA A 212 -6.73 -19.66 8.04
N ALA A 213 -6.46 -20.27 6.90
CA ALA A 213 -7.15 -20.00 5.63
C ALA A 213 -8.64 -20.32 5.68
N GLN A 214 -9.04 -21.31 6.49
CA GLN A 214 -10.43 -21.78 6.58
C GLN A 214 -11.31 -20.93 7.52
N THR A 215 -10.71 -20.00 8.29
CA THR A 215 -11.48 -19.12 9.19
C THR A 215 -12.24 -18.05 8.40
N PRO A 216 -13.34 -17.49 8.95
CA PRO A 216 -13.91 -16.26 8.40
C PRO A 216 -12.91 -15.10 8.33
N PRO A 217 -13.14 -14.12 7.44
CA PRO A 217 -12.32 -12.92 7.35
C PRO A 217 -12.23 -12.18 8.70
N ARG A 218 -11.05 -11.66 9.00
CA ARG A 218 -10.78 -10.90 10.22
C ARG A 218 -9.70 -9.85 10.01
N VAL A 219 -9.66 -8.86 10.90
CA VAL A 219 -8.55 -7.88 10.94
C VAL A 219 -7.39 -8.48 11.72
N ILE A 220 -6.20 -8.38 11.16
CA ILE A 220 -4.96 -8.90 11.74
C ILE A 220 -3.82 -7.89 11.61
N LYS A 221 -2.71 -8.14 12.29
CA LYS A 221 -1.40 -7.55 11.99
C LYS A 221 -0.62 -8.50 11.10
N GLY A 222 0.23 -7.95 10.23
CA GLY A 222 1.10 -8.76 9.39
C GLY A 222 1.79 -7.93 8.33
N ASP A 223 2.99 -8.36 7.95
CA ASP A 223 3.88 -7.59 7.13
C ASP A 223 3.67 -7.83 5.65
N GLN A 224 4.10 -6.86 4.88
CA GLN A 224 3.87 -6.75 3.45
C GLN A 224 5.17 -6.99 2.69
N LEU A 225 5.14 -7.89 1.69
CA LEU A 225 6.17 -7.96 0.66
C LEU A 225 5.66 -7.29 -0.60
N ALA A 226 6.42 -6.32 -1.11
CA ALA A 226 6.12 -5.58 -2.33
C ALA A 226 7.06 -6.01 -3.46
N ALA A 227 6.51 -6.53 -4.56
CA ALA A 227 7.26 -6.88 -5.76
C ALA A 227 6.45 -6.56 -7.01
N MET A 228 7.08 -6.00 -8.04
CA MET A 228 6.41 -5.70 -9.31
C MET A 228 6.10 -6.96 -10.12
N THR A 229 6.85 -8.03 -9.89
CA THR A 229 6.54 -9.34 -10.45
C THR A 229 5.40 -9.97 -9.65
N TYR A 230 4.28 -10.31 -10.35
CA TYR A 230 3.26 -11.16 -9.76
C TYR A 230 3.82 -12.59 -9.66
N TRP A 231 4.00 -13.04 -8.45
CA TRP A 231 4.50 -14.39 -8.14
C TRP A 231 3.43 -15.22 -7.44
N HIS A 232 3.52 -16.55 -7.55
CA HIS A 232 2.54 -17.45 -6.97
C HIS A 232 3.13 -18.84 -6.77
N GLY A 233 2.70 -19.53 -5.71
CA GLY A 233 3.04 -20.91 -5.46
C GLY A 233 3.72 -21.14 -4.12
N GLU A 234 3.73 -22.38 -3.66
CA GLU A 234 4.25 -22.80 -2.36
C GLU A 234 5.71 -22.36 -2.14
N LYS A 235 6.58 -22.59 -3.13
CA LYS A 235 8.00 -22.23 -3.02
C LYS A 235 8.20 -20.71 -2.95
N MET A 236 7.43 -19.95 -3.71
CA MET A 236 7.49 -18.50 -3.68
C MET A 236 6.88 -17.94 -2.39
N THR A 237 5.82 -18.54 -1.87
CA THR A 237 5.27 -18.17 -0.55
C THR A 237 6.30 -18.45 0.57
N GLN A 238 7.02 -19.58 0.50
CA GLN A 238 8.11 -19.86 1.45
C GLN A 238 9.26 -18.87 1.31
N TRP A 239 9.63 -18.50 0.07
CA TRP A 239 10.61 -17.44 -0.16
C TRP A 239 10.16 -16.12 0.48
N ALA A 240 8.91 -15.71 0.32
CA ALA A 240 8.40 -14.48 0.89
C ALA A 240 8.46 -14.48 2.43
N ARG A 241 8.18 -15.62 3.07
CA ARG A 241 8.33 -15.79 4.53
C ARG A 241 9.80 -15.66 4.96
N ASP A 242 10.69 -16.40 4.29
CA ASP A 242 12.14 -16.39 4.58
C ASP A 242 12.73 -14.98 4.31
N TRP A 243 12.31 -14.31 3.23
CA TRP A 243 12.76 -12.98 2.83
C TRP A 243 12.33 -11.89 3.81
N THR A 244 11.07 -11.95 4.24
CA THR A 244 10.56 -11.02 5.27
C THR A 244 11.30 -11.24 6.60
N ALA A 245 11.47 -12.46 7.02
CA ALA A 245 12.25 -12.78 8.23
C ALA A 245 13.70 -12.31 8.14
N PHE A 246 14.34 -12.48 6.98
CA PHE A 246 15.74 -12.06 6.75
C PHE A 246 15.88 -10.53 6.93
N TRP A 247 15.11 -9.73 6.19
CA TRP A 247 15.25 -8.27 6.22
C TRP A 247 14.78 -7.64 7.53
N THR A 248 13.86 -8.27 8.24
CA THR A 248 13.36 -7.76 9.54
C THR A 248 14.13 -8.31 10.74
N GLY A 249 15.17 -9.11 10.52
CA GLY A 249 15.90 -9.78 11.60
C GLY A 249 15.03 -10.74 12.42
N GLY A 250 14.08 -11.41 11.79
CA GLY A 250 13.13 -12.35 12.41
C GLY A 250 11.98 -11.69 13.18
N LYS A 251 11.83 -10.37 13.14
CA LYS A 251 10.76 -9.65 13.86
C LYS A 251 9.46 -9.58 13.06
N GLY A 252 9.56 -9.52 11.73
CA GLY A 252 8.42 -9.43 10.83
C GLY A 252 7.82 -10.79 10.51
N GLN A 253 6.52 -10.78 10.20
CA GLN A 253 5.78 -11.94 9.73
C GLN A 253 5.16 -11.62 8.37
N PHE A 254 5.59 -12.33 7.32
CA PHE A 254 4.96 -12.23 6.01
C PHE A 254 3.48 -12.63 6.10
N VAL A 255 2.62 -11.77 5.61
CA VAL A 255 1.17 -12.01 5.56
C VAL A 255 0.60 -11.66 4.20
N THR A 256 1.01 -10.54 3.60
CA THR A 256 0.43 -10.08 2.34
C THR A 256 1.49 -9.76 1.29
N SER A 257 1.15 -9.98 0.02
CA SER A 257 1.98 -9.66 -1.14
C SER A 257 1.22 -8.73 -2.07
N ALA A 258 1.84 -7.60 -2.40
CA ALA A 258 1.35 -6.64 -3.39
C ALA A 258 2.53 -5.98 -4.12
N MET A 259 2.36 -4.80 -4.73
CA MET A 259 3.32 -4.34 -5.75
C MET A 259 3.82 -2.89 -5.54
N GLU A 260 3.39 -2.15 -4.50
CA GLU A 260 3.49 -0.68 -4.50
C GLU A 260 4.14 -0.05 -3.26
N GLU A 261 4.10 -0.73 -2.12
CA GLU A 261 4.34 -0.10 -0.80
C GLU A 261 5.73 0.46 -0.64
N THR A 262 6.75 -0.23 -1.14
CA THR A 262 8.14 0.23 -1.01
C THR A 262 8.38 1.48 -1.84
N GLY A 263 7.73 1.61 -3.00
CA GLY A 263 7.75 2.84 -3.80
C GLY A 263 7.09 4.03 -3.10
N ILE A 264 5.93 3.80 -2.45
CA ILE A 264 5.23 4.83 -1.67
C ILE A 264 6.06 5.25 -0.45
N ALA A 265 6.58 4.29 0.31
CA ALA A 265 7.40 4.55 1.49
C ALA A 265 8.69 5.29 1.14
N GLN A 266 9.34 4.93 0.04
CA GLN A 266 10.52 5.64 -0.46
C GLN A 266 10.20 7.09 -0.81
N SER A 267 9.09 7.34 -1.48
CA SER A 267 8.64 8.69 -1.82
C SER A 267 8.34 9.52 -0.58
N LEU A 268 7.62 8.95 0.40
CA LEU A 268 7.34 9.62 1.67
C LEU A 268 8.61 9.86 2.49
N THR A 269 9.62 9.00 2.40
CA THR A 269 10.94 9.23 3.01
C THR A 269 11.59 10.50 2.43
N TYR A 270 11.57 10.68 1.11
CA TYR A 270 12.09 11.89 0.48
C TYR A 270 11.26 13.12 0.80
N LEU A 271 9.94 13.01 0.79
CA LEU A 271 9.02 14.09 1.14
C LEU A 271 9.17 14.52 2.61
N THR A 272 9.45 13.58 3.51
CA THR A 272 9.74 13.88 4.93
C THR A 272 11.03 14.71 5.06
N LYS A 273 12.09 14.32 4.35
CA LYS A 273 13.34 15.10 4.31
C LYS A 273 13.14 16.50 3.72
N ALA A 274 12.19 16.64 2.78
CA ALA A 274 11.84 17.92 2.17
C ALA A 274 10.78 18.70 2.96
N HIS A 275 10.36 18.23 4.14
CA HIS A 275 9.33 18.83 5.00
C HIS A 275 7.97 19.02 4.28
N ARG A 276 7.64 18.10 3.36
CA ARG A 276 6.39 18.12 2.59
C ARG A 276 5.36 17.11 3.10
N ALA A 277 5.82 16.05 3.77
CA ALA A 277 5.00 15.02 4.41
C ALA A 277 5.74 14.46 5.62
N ASP A 278 5.12 13.51 6.31
CA ASP A 278 5.69 12.81 7.47
C ASP A 278 5.44 11.30 7.32
N ILE A 279 6.50 10.54 7.02
CA ILE A 279 6.40 9.08 6.86
C ILE A 279 5.92 8.37 8.13
N SER A 280 6.11 8.96 9.31
CA SER A 280 5.59 8.38 10.57
C SER A 280 4.06 8.35 10.63
N ARG A 281 3.38 8.98 9.66
CA ARG A 281 1.92 9.00 9.46
C ARG A 281 1.45 8.07 8.34
N LEU A 282 2.33 7.24 7.80
CA LEU A 282 1.98 6.21 6.82
C LEU A 282 1.36 5.00 7.52
N MET A 283 0.21 4.57 7.03
CA MET A 283 -0.47 3.33 7.38
C MET A 283 -0.67 2.50 6.12
N VAL A 284 -0.41 1.22 6.20
CA VAL A 284 -0.65 0.27 5.11
C VAL A 284 -1.64 -0.78 5.57
N LEU A 285 -2.76 -0.84 4.85
CA LEU A 285 -3.84 -1.80 5.04
C LEU A 285 -4.01 -2.60 3.75
N ARG A 286 -3.78 -3.91 3.82
CA ARG A 286 -4.00 -4.81 2.69
C ARG A 286 -5.06 -5.85 3.01
N ALA A 287 -5.95 -6.16 2.05
CA ALA A 287 -6.93 -7.22 2.21
C ALA A 287 -6.73 -8.32 1.18
N GLY A 288 -6.82 -9.57 1.63
CA GLY A 288 -6.59 -10.72 0.78
C GLY A 288 -7.68 -10.89 -0.29
N SER A 289 -7.34 -10.77 -1.57
CA SER A 289 -8.23 -11.04 -2.71
C SER A 289 -8.05 -12.46 -3.26
N ASN A 290 -6.89 -13.05 -3.03
CA ASN A 290 -6.50 -14.40 -3.40
C ASN A 290 -5.45 -14.93 -2.42
N PHE A 291 -5.15 -16.23 -2.47
CA PHE A 291 -4.04 -16.77 -1.71
C PHE A 291 -2.73 -16.70 -2.51
N THR A 292 -1.59 -16.62 -1.83
CA THR A 292 -0.26 -16.57 -2.47
C THR A 292 0.18 -17.89 -3.07
N MET A 293 -0.54 -18.98 -2.79
CA MET A 293 -0.27 -20.32 -3.34
C MET A 293 -1.57 -21.10 -3.54
N PRO A 294 -1.55 -22.16 -4.40
CA PRO A 294 -2.74 -22.96 -4.67
C PRO A 294 -3.15 -23.83 -3.47
N PRO A 295 -4.40 -24.29 -3.42
CA PRO A 295 -4.83 -25.31 -2.47
C PRO A 295 -4.17 -26.66 -2.79
N PRO A 296 -4.13 -27.62 -1.83
CA PRO A 296 -3.62 -28.96 -2.06
C PRO A 296 -4.22 -29.61 -3.31
N GLY A 297 -3.35 -30.27 -4.10
CA GLY A 297 -3.74 -30.98 -5.33
C GLY A 297 -3.90 -30.11 -6.58
N VAL A 298 -3.72 -28.79 -6.49
CA VAL A 298 -3.73 -27.85 -7.62
C VAL A 298 -2.32 -27.33 -7.87
N THR A 299 -1.87 -27.29 -9.12
CA THR A 299 -0.56 -26.73 -9.44
C THR A 299 -0.59 -25.19 -9.42
N ALA A 300 0.56 -24.55 -9.16
CA ALA A 300 0.68 -23.10 -9.19
C ALA A 300 0.24 -22.53 -10.55
N ALA A 301 0.63 -23.15 -11.66
CA ALA A 301 0.26 -22.72 -13.00
C ALA A 301 -1.27 -22.78 -13.22
N GLN A 302 -1.92 -23.88 -12.81
CA GLN A 302 -3.38 -23.99 -12.92
C GLN A 302 -4.10 -22.91 -12.12
N ASN A 303 -3.60 -22.61 -10.92
CA ASN A 303 -4.21 -21.58 -10.06
C ASN A 303 -4.06 -20.18 -10.63
N VAL A 304 -2.85 -19.79 -11.05
CA VAL A 304 -2.59 -18.47 -11.67
C VAL A 304 -3.43 -18.25 -12.92
N LEU A 305 -3.51 -19.25 -13.81
CA LEU A 305 -4.31 -19.13 -15.03
C LEU A 305 -5.81 -18.98 -14.74
N ARG A 306 -6.31 -19.55 -13.64
CA ARG A 306 -7.67 -19.32 -13.16
C ARG A 306 -7.83 -17.91 -12.60
N GLU A 307 -6.89 -17.44 -11.79
CA GLU A 307 -6.93 -16.10 -11.19
C GLU A 307 -6.82 -14.98 -12.22
N ASN A 308 -6.18 -15.21 -13.37
CA ASN A 308 -6.18 -14.29 -14.50
C ASN A 308 -7.58 -14.01 -15.08
N GLN A 309 -8.59 -14.81 -14.75
CA GLN A 309 -9.99 -14.57 -15.12
C GLN A 309 -10.74 -13.73 -14.09
N GLY A 310 -10.10 -13.38 -13.00
CA GLY A 310 -10.61 -12.58 -11.87
C GLY A 310 -10.41 -13.26 -10.53
N TYR A 311 -10.22 -12.46 -9.50
CA TYR A 311 -10.05 -12.94 -8.13
C TYR A 311 -11.41 -13.15 -7.48
N THR A 312 -11.70 -14.37 -7.06
CA THR A 312 -12.95 -14.71 -6.34
C THR A 312 -13.16 -13.85 -5.09
N GLY A 313 -12.08 -13.51 -4.39
CA GLY A 313 -12.12 -12.72 -3.17
C GLY A 313 -12.07 -11.20 -3.37
N MET A 314 -12.09 -10.68 -4.60
CA MET A 314 -11.89 -9.26 -4.86
C MET A 314 -12.92 -8.38 -4.14
N ASN A 315 -14.20 -8.61 -4.36
CA ASN A 315 -15.26 -7.79 -3.76
C ASN A 315 -15.23 -7.83 -2.22
N VAL A 316 -14.97 -9.01 -1.65
CA VAL A 316 -14.85 -9.16 -0.19
C VAL A 316 -13.64 -8.40 0.34
N ALA A 317 -12.51 -8.44 -0.38
CA ALA A 317 -11.32 -7.68 -0.02
C ALA A 317 -11.56 -6.16 -0.08
N LEU A 318 -12.20 -5.66 -1.14
CA LEU A 318 -12.56 -4.24 -1.28
C LEU A 318 -13.48 -3.75 -0.14
N GLU A 319 -14.50 -4.54 0.20
CA GLU A 319 -15.37 -4.25 1.35
C GLU A 319 -14.59 -4.24 2.68
N SER A 320 -13.70 -5.21 2.88
CA SER A 320 -12.89 -5.30 4.09
C SER A 320 -11.94 -4.12 4.26
N LEU A 321 -11.34 -3.63 3.16
CA LEU A 321 -10.54 -2.40 3.16
C LEU A 321 -11.36 -1.20 3.60
N TYR A 322 -12.55 -1.04 3.01
CA TYR A 322 -13.42 0.07 3.37
C TYR A 322 -13.91 -0.03 4.81
N GLN A 323 -14.42 -1.21 5.23
CA GLN A 323 -14.92 -1.43 6.60
C GLN A 323 -13.84 -1.17 7.66
N THR A 324 -12.63 -1.64 7.42
CA THR A 324 -11.51 -1.49 8.36
C THR A 324 -10.93 -0.07 8.34
N GLY A 325 -10.57 0.43 7.17
CA GLY A 325 -9.90 1.72 7.04
C GLY A 325 -10.82 2.91 7.40
N SER A 326 -12.14 2.77 7.19
CA SER A 326 -13.10 3.81 7.53
C SER A 326 -13.14 4.11 9.02
N VAL A 327 -13.03 3.11 9.89
CA VAL A 327 -12.98 3.29 11.35
C VAL A 327 -11.80 4.17 11.74
N VAL A 328 -10.65 3.92 11.16
CA VAL A 328 -9.42 4.70 11.41
C VAL A 328 -9.56 6.14 10.91
N ILE A 329 -10.08 6.32 9.69
CA ILE A 329 -10.31 7.67 9.14
C ILE A 329 -11.30 8.45 10.01
N ASP A 330 -12.41 7.84 10.42
CA ASP A 330 -13.42 8.50 11.23
C ASP A 330 -12.87 8.94 12.59
N GLU A 331 -12.06 8.11 13.25
CA GLU A 331 -11.39 8.46 14.50
C GLU A 331 -10.39 9.60 14.30
N LEU A 332 -9.58 9.57 13.24
CA LEU A 332 -8.66 10.67 12.91
C LEU A 332 -9.39 11.98 12.70
N LEU A 333 -10.52 11.97 11.97
CA LEU A 333 -11.30 13.18 11.67
C LEU A 333 -12.01 13.72 12.90
N ALA A 334 -12.59 12.85 13.72
CA ALA A 334 -13.31 13.24 14.94
C ALA A 334 -12.39 13.93 15.96
N HIS A 335 -11.13 13.51 16.03
CA HIS A 335 -10.16 14.00 17.01
C HIS A 335 -8.96 14.69 16.34
N TRP A 336 -9.18 15.32 15.19
CA TRP A 336 -8.13 15.90 14.35
C TRP A 336 -7.14 16.82 15.09
N PRO A 337 -7.56 17.76 15.98
CA PRO A 337 -6.60 18.62 16.67
C PRO A 337 -5.54 17.85 17.48
N ARG A 338 -5.93 16.70 18.06
CA ARG A 338 -5.03 15.81 18.78
C ARG A 338 -4.06 15.11 17.81
N TYR A 339 -4.60 14.52 16.75
CA TYR A 339 -3.83 13.69 15.81
C TYR A 339 -3.01 14.51 14.81
N ALA A 340 -3.39 15.76 14.54
CA ALA A 340 -2.53 16.69 13.80
C ALA A 340 -1.25 17.03 14.58
N ALA A 341 -1.38 17.25 15.90
CA ALA A 341 -0.26 17.62 16.76
C ALA A 341 0.69 16.46 17.03
N LYS A 342 0.16 15.24 17.23
CA LYS A 342 0.94 14.04 17.56
C LYS A 342 0.29 12.79 17.00
N THR A 343 1.11 11.91 16.41
CA THR A 343 0.64 10.58 15.99
C THR A 343 0.12 9.78 17.17
N PRO A 344 -0.90 8.89 16.98
CA PRO A 344 -1.35 7.96 17.99
C PRO A 344 -0.21 7.13 18.58
N GLN A 345 -0.37 6.77 19.86
CA GLN A 345 0.58 5.95 20.63
C GLN A 345 -0.14 4.83 21.33
#